data_5190b822ac0c3d53a974ad40c50e1dbf
#
_entry.id   5190b822ac0c3d53a974ad40c50e1dbf
#
_cell.length_a   1.000
_cell.length_b   1.000
_cell.length_c   1.000
_cell.angle_alpha   90.00
_cell.angle_beta   90.00
_cell.angle_gamma   90.00
#
_symmetry.space_group_name_H-M   'P 1'
#
loop_
_entity.id
_entity.type
_entity.pdbx_description
1 polymer ?
#
loop_
_entity_poly.entity_id
_entity_poly.type
_entity_poly.pdbx_seq_one_letter_code
_entity_poly.pdbx_strand_id
1 'polypeptide(L)'
;NIAIPSAAGVGAVVGTTLIPLLLRAGFKPAAAAAAVLMGTTGSLLSPGLSHNAYVSDMAHMSIMDLISYHGIYSLMIGVVGAVGLCIVCWVLGDNKGEKMAEANPAADAETSSFKPSPIKAFVPLIPIILMLVFTFWIPSVKMGVAPAMLIGTIVCLIVAMCDPQQFSKQFFK
;
A
#
# COMPACT_ATOMS: atom_id res chain seq x y z
N ASN A 1 0.23 4.36 -3.36
CA ASN A 1 0.21 2.94 -3.07
C ASN A 1 -1.10 2.31 -3.56
N ILE A 2 -1.13 1.83 -4.81
CA ILE A 2 -2.33 1.25 -5.44
C ILE A 2 -2.55 -0.20 -4.98
N ALA A 3 -1.48 -0.89 -4.59
CA ALA A 3 -1.53 -2.32 -4.27
C ALA A 3 -2.23 -2.63 -2.93
N ILE A 4 -2.21 -1.69 -2.00
CA ILE A 4 -2.86 -1.86 -0.68
C ILE A 4 -4.10 -0.97 -0.64
N PRO A 5 -5.32 -1.56 -0.68
CA PRO A 5 -6.58 -0.82 -0.79
C PRO A 5 -7.05 -0.20 0.54
N SER A 6 -6.18 -0.10 1.53
CA SER A 6 -6.50 0.41 2.86
C SER A 6 -5.43 1.39 3.33
N ALA A 7 -5.84 2.60 3.71
CA ALA A 7 -4.94 3.59 4.29
C ALA A 7 -4.29 3.10 5.59
N ALA A 8 -5.07 2.41 6.44
CA ALA A 8 -4.55 1.79 7.67
C ALA A 8 -3.53 0.69 7.35
N GLY A 9 -3.81 -0.16 6.33
CA GLY A 9 -2.88 -1.16 5.86
C GLY A 9 -1.57 -0.57 5.32
N VAL A 10 -1.65 0.54 4.57
CA VAL A 10 -0.46 1.28 4.13
C VAL A 10 0.33 1.81 5.34
N GLY A 11 -0.34 2.42 6.31
CA GLY A 11 0.30 2.92 7.53
C GLY A 11 1.01 1.81 8.30
N ALA A 12 0.38 0.64 8.45
CA ALA A 12 0.94 -0.49 9.16
C ALA A 12 2.13 -1.15 8.42
N VAL A 13 2.00 -1.38 7.10
CA VAL A 13 3.02 -2.11 6.33
C VAL A 13 4.12 -1.19 5.82
N VAL A 14 3.77 -0.08 5.19
CA VAL A 14 4.75 0.85 4.61
C VAL A 14 5.34 1.74 5.69
N GLY A 15 4.55 2.14 6.69
CA GLY A 15 5.00 2.99 7.79
C GLY A 15 6.09 2.33 8.63
N THR A 16 5.96 1.06 8.97
CA THR A 16 6.97 0.33 9.75
C THR A 16 8.33 0.26 9.07
N THR A 17 8.36 0.27 7.74
CA THR A 17 9.62 0.22 6.98
C THR A 17 10.11 1.60 6.56
N LEU A 18 9.20 2.48 6.12
CA LEU A 18 9.57 3.78 5.55
C LEU A 18 9.90 4.82 6.62
N ILE A 19 9.20 4.82 7.77
CA ILE A 19 9.47 5.78 8.84
C ILE A 19 10.90 5.64 9.37
N PRO A 20 11.39 4.46 9.77
CA PRO A 20 12.78 4.31 10.21
C PRO A 20 13.79 4.72 9.14
N LEU A 21 13.51 4.42 7.87
CA LEU A 21 14.37 4.79 6.76
C LEU A 21 14.49 6.32 6.62
N LEU A 22 13.36 7.03 6.70
CA LEU A 22 13.34 8.49 6.62
C LEU A 22 14.02 9.15 7.82
N LEU A 23 13.84 8.61 9.03
CA LEU A 23 14.53 9.08 10.23
C LEU A 23 16.06 8.92 10.09
N ARG A 24 16.54 7.80 9.56
CA ARG A 24 17.97 7.58 9.26
C ARG A 24 18.48 8.54 8.17
N ALA A 25 17.62 8.90 7.21
CA ALA A 25 17.96 9.88 6.19
C ALA A 25 18.01 11.32 6.73
N GLY A 26 17.63 11.54 8.01
CA GLY A 26 17.69 12.83 8.68
C GLY A 26 16.40 13.63 8.57
N PHE A 27 15.27 12.99 8.28
CA PHE A 27 13.96 13.64 8.36
C PHE A 27 13.44 13.62 9.80
N LYS A 28 12.73 14.67 10.20
CA LYS A 28 12.06 14.69 11.51
C LYS A 28 10.88 13.71 11.53
N PRO A 29 10.51 13.17 12.73
CA PRO A 29 9.43 12.18 12.86
C PRO A 29 8.10 12.63 12.26
N ALA A 30 7.74 13.91 12.42
CA ALA A 30 6.51 14.47 11.85
C ALA A 30 6.50 14.43 10.33
N ALA A 31 7.62 14.78 9.69
CA ALA A 31 7.77 14.72 8.23
C ALA A 31 7.72 13.28 7.71
N ALA A 32 8.36 12.34 8.41
CA ALA A 32 8.33 10.92 8.08
C ALA A 32 6.90 10.34 8.16
N ALA A 33 6.17 10.66 9.23
CA ALA A 33 4.78 10.24 9.38
C ALA A 33 3.87 10.88 8.31
N ALA A 34 4.04 12.18 8.03
CA ALA A 34 3.29 12.88 6.99
C ALA A 34 3.55 12.28 5.59
N ALA A 35 4.78 11.86 5.28
CA ALA A 35 5.10 11.21 4.02
C ALA A 35 4.37 9.86 3.86
N VAL A 36 4.28 9.07 4.92
CA VAL A 36 3.51 7.81 4.91
C VAL A 36 2.02 8.08 4.72
N LEU A 37 1.46 9.05 5.45
CA LEU A 37 0.05 9.44 5.31
C LEU A 37 -0.24 9.96 3.89
N MET A 38 0.63 10.78 3.33
CA MET A 38 0.48 11.26 1.95
C MET A 38 0.50 10.09 0.96
N GLY A 39 1.33 9.08 1.19
CA GLY A 39 1.40 7.86 0.38
C GLY A 39 0.10 7.06 0.37
N THR A 40 -0.81 7.25 1.34
CA THR A 40 -2.11 6.55 1.37
C THR A 40 -3.07 7.01 0.29
N THR A 41 -2.90 8.21 -0.27
CA THR A 41 -3.76 8.74 -1.36
C THR A 41 -3.77 7.85 -2.59
N GLY A 42 -2.69 7.11 -2.85
CA GLY A 42 -2.63 6.13 -3.94
C GLY A 42 -3.65 5.00 -3.81
N SER A 43 -4.16 4.72 -2.60
CA SER A 43 -5.19 3.71 -2.38
C SER A 43 -6.53 4.06 -3.05
N LEU A 44 -6.79 5.35 -3.33
CA LEU A 44 -7.99 5.79 -4.06
C LEU A 44 -8.07 5.19 -5.47
N LEU A 45 -6.92 4.90 -6.08
CA LEU A 45 -6.83 4.28 -7.40
C LEU A 45 -6.88 2.75 -7.34
N SER A 46 -7.02 2.17 -6.14
CA SER A 46 -7.09 0.72 -6.00
C SER A 46 -8.48 0.19 -6.37
N PRO A 47 -8.58 -0.78 -7.27
CA PRO A 47 -9.84 -1.46 -7.53
C PRO A 47 -10.33 -2.28 -6.32
N GLY A 48 -9.44 -2.61 -5.38
CA GLY A 48 -9.76 -3.29 -4.13
C GLY A 48 -10.31 -2.40 -3.02
N LEU A 49 -10.36 -1.07 -3.23
CA LEU A 49 -10.89 -0.16 -2.24
C LEU A 49 -12.41 -0.37 -2.08
N SER A 50 -12.86 -0.60 -0.84
CA SER A 50 -14.28 -0.85 -0.55
C SER A 50 -15.22 0.28 -1.00
N HIS A 51 -14.76 1.53 -0.93
CA HIS A 51 -15.52 2.68 -1.43
C HIS A 51 -15.75 2.60 -2.95
N ASN A 52 -14.71 2.22 -3.71
CA ASN A 52 -14.84 2.08 -5.16
C ASN A 52 -15.81 0.94 -5.51
N ALA A 53 -15.74 -0.17 -4.79
CA ALA A 53 -16.68 -1.28 -4.97
C ALA A 53 -18.12 -0.85 -4.68
N TYR A 54 -18.34 -0.17 -3.55
CA TYR A 54 -19.66 0.30 -3.15
C TYR A 54 -20.26 1.30 -4.15
N VAL A 55 -19.50 2.30 -4.58
CA VAL A 55 -19.97 3.30 -5.56
C VAL A 55 -20.20 2.66 -6.93
N SER A 56 -19.37 1.72 -7.35
CA SER A 56 -19.51 0.95 -8.58
C SER A 56 -20.86 0.20 -8.60
N ASP A 57 -21.20 -0.47 -7.49
CA ASP A 57 -22.46 -1.20 -7.36
C ASP A 57 -23.67 -0.26 -7.41
N MET A 58 -23.61 0.88 -6.70
CA MET A 58 -24.69 1.86 -6.69
C MET A 58 -24.90 2.56 -8.04
N ALA A 59 -23.80 2.84 -8.74
CA ALA A 59 -23.83 3.51 -10.04
C ALA A 59 -24.07 2.55 -11.20
N HIS A 60 -24.16 1.24 -10.95
CA HIS A 60 -24.28 0.19 -11.96
C HIS A 60 -23.22 0.26 -13.06
N MET A 61 -21.99 0.64 -12.69
CA MET A 61 -20.84 0.72 -13.60
C MET A 61 -19.72 -0.21 -13.16
N SER A 62 -18.76 -0.47 -14.05
CA SER A 62 -17.60 -1.28 -13.65
C SER A 62 -16.66 -0.47 -12.72
N ILE A 63 -15.95 -1.17 -11.82
CA ILE A 63 -14.97 -0.52 -10.93
C ILE A 63 -13.90 0.22 -11.72
N MET A 64 -13.51 -0.32 -12.89
CA MET A 64 -12.50 0.30 -13.73
C MET A 64 -13.01 1.57 -14.41
N ASP A 65 -14.25 1.61 -14.85
CA ASP A 65 -14.86 2.82 -15.39
C ASP A 65 -14.94 3.90 -14.30
N LEU A 66 -15.33 3.53 -13.10
CA LEU A 66 -15.37 4.45 -11.96
C LEU A 66 -13.97 5.03 -11.68
N ILE A 67 -12.94 4.19 -11.61
CA ILE A 67 -11.56 4.63 -11.38
C ILE A 67 -11.09 5.52 -12.52
N SER A 68 -11.41 5.23 -13.77
CA SER A 68 -11.04 6.09 -14.90
C SER A 68 -11.69 7.47 -14.82
N TYR A 69 -12.89 7.56 -14.26
CA TYR A 69 -13.61 8.81 -14.09
C TYR A 69 -12.95 9.75 -13.07
N HIS A 70 -12.57 9.24 -11.91
CA HIS A 70 -11.96 10.06 -10.85
C HIS A 70 -10.43 9.96 -10.79
N GLY A 71 -9.82 9.05 -11.57
CA GLY A 71 -8.40 8.72 -11.46
C GLY A 71 -7.47 9.89 -11.70
N ILE A 72 -7.78 10.74 -12.70
CA ILE A 72 -6.99 11.94 -12.99
C ILE A 72 -7.00 12.92 -11.81
N TYR A 73 -8.15 13.12 -11.17
CA TYR A 73 -8.29 14.01 -10.02
C TYR A 73 -7.55 13.45 -8.81
N SER A 74 -7.66 12.14 -8.56
CA SER A 74 -6.94 11.46 -7.48
C SER A 74 -5.43 11.55 -7.67
N LEU A 75 -4.95 11.41 -8.91
CA LEU A 75 -3.54 11.58 -9.26
C LEU A 75 -3.08 13.03 -9.06
N MET A 76 -3.87 14.00 -9.49
CA MET A 76 -3.56 15.42 -9.28
C MET A 76 -3.48 15.75 -7.78
N ILE A 77 -4.42 15.28 -6.96
CA ILE A 77 -4.37 15.46 -5.51
C ILE A 77 -3.10 14.85 -4.93
N GLY A 78 -2.73 13.65 -5.37
CA GLY A 78 -1.49 12.98 -4.96
C GLY A 78 -0.24 13.80 -5.30
N VAL A 79 -0.15 14.32 -6.52
CA VAL A 79 1.00 15.14 -6.96
C VAL A 79 1.06 16.47 -6.21
N VAL A 80 -0.06 17.19 -6.13
CA VAL A 80 -0.13 18.49 -5.41
C VAL A 80 0.20 18.30 -3.94
N GLY A 81 -0.33 17.24 -3.31
CA GLY A 81 -0.03 16.94 -1.93
C GLY A 81 1.44 16.59 -1.70
N ALA A 82 2.05 15.79 -2.58
CA ALA A 82 3.47 15.45 -2.50
C ALA A 82 4.36 16.70 -2.65
N VAL A 83 4.05 17.56 -3.63
CA VAL A 83 4.77 18.83 -3.82
C VAL A 83 4.58 19.74 -2.60
N GLY A 84 3.34 19.87 -2.10
CA GLY A 84 3.05 20.63 -0.89
C GLY A 84 3.83 20.12 0.33
N LEU A 85 3.88 18.79 0.53
CA LEU A 85 4.66 18.20 1.60
C LEU A 85 6.16 18.51 1.46
N CYS A 86 6.71 18.42 0.25
CA CYS A 86 8.11 18.75 -0.01
C CYS A 86 8.40 20.22 0.31
N ILE A 87 7.52 21.15 -0.08
CA ILE A 87 7.66 22.58 0.22
C ILE A 87 7.61 22.81 1.73
N VAL A 88 6.64 22.23 2.43
CA VAL A 88 6.50 22.35 3.89
C VAL A 88 7.72 21.79 4.61
N CYS A 89 8.19 20.61 4.24
CA CYS A 89 9.41 20.02 4.82
C CYS A 89 10.64 20.89 4.58
N TRP A 90 10.72 21.52 3.42
CA TRP A 90 11.84 22.43 3.11
C TRP A 90 11.78 23.72 3.91
N VAL A 91 10.60 24.35 4.00
CA VAL A 91 10.38 25.60 4.76
C VAL A 91 10.59 25.40 6.26
N LEU A 92 10.09 24.30 6.83
CA LEU A 92 10.25 23.99 8.25
C LEU A 92 11.63 23.41 8.58
N GLY A 93 12.46 23.13 7.59
CA GLY A 93 13.77 22.50 7.79
C GLY A 93 13.68 21.09 8.37
N ASP A 94 12.62 20.37 8.05
CA ASP A 94 12.38 19.02 8.55
C ASP A 94 13.29 17.96 7.89
N ASN A 95 14.02 18.35 6.85
CA ASN A 95 15.08 17.57 6.21
C ASN A 95 16.46 17.74 6.89
N LYS A 96 16.56 18.55 7.94
CA LYS A 96 17.80 18.82 8.68
C LYS A 96 17.74 18.27 10.11
N GLY A 97 17.00 17.18 10.32
CA GLY A 97 16.98 16.49 11.59
C GLY A 97 18.33 15.81 11.88
N GLU A 98 18.65 15.63 13.15
CA GLU A 98 19.78 14.79 13.55
C GLU A 98 19.51 13.37 13.04
N LYS A 99 20.48 12.81 12.32
CA LYS A 99 20.41 11.40 11.88
C LYS A 99 20.32 10.56 13.15
N MET A 100 19.18 9.94 13.39
CA MET A 100 19.03 8.99 14.49
C MET A 100 19.90 7.77 14.17
N ALA A 101 21.11 7.74 14.74
CA ALA A 101 22.07 6.66 14.54
C ALA A 101 21.57 5.32 15.10
N GLU A 102 20.55 5.34 15.95
CA GLU A 102 20.01 4.16 16.64
C GLU A 102 18.46 4.13 16.62
N ALA A 103 17.87 4.09 15.43
CA ALA A 103 16.46 3.77 15.33
C ALA A 103 16.28 2.24 15.40
N ASN A 104 16.16 1.74 16.62
CA ASN A 104 15.68 0.40 16.95
C ASN A 104 16.53 -0.78 16.46
N PRO A 105 17.45 -1.33 17.30
CA PRO A 105 18.25 -2.51 16.93
C PRO A 105 17.42 -3.74 16.57
N ALA A 106 16.15 -3.80 16.96
CA ALA A 106 15.23 -4.86 16.57
C ALA A 106 14.85 -4.80 15.07
N ALA A 107 14.74 -3.61 14.49
CA ALA A 107 14.47 -3.46 13.05
C ALA A 107 15.70 -3.82 12.20
N ASP A 108 16.92 -3.60 12.74
CA ASP A 108 18.17 -3.96 12.06
C ASP A 108 18.44 -5.47 12.10
N ALA A 109 18.06 -6.15 13.17
CA ALA A 109 18.20 -7.59 13.29
C ALA A 109 17.29 -8.33 12.30
N GLU A 110 16.09 -7.81 12.05
CA GLU A 110 15.18 -8.40 11.06
C GLU A 110 15.60 -8.09 9.60
N THR A 111 16.20 -6.92 9.34
CA THR A 111 16.69 -6.57 8.00
C THR A 111 18.00 -7.27 7.62
N SER A 112 18.86 -7.59 8.58
CA SER A 112 20.13 -8.25 8.30
C SER A 112 20.02 -9.71 7.86
N SER A 113 18.89 -10.38 8.15
CA SER A 113 18.63 -11.77 7.74
C SER A 113 17.64 -11.87 6.55
N PHE A 114 17.05 -10.76 6.12
CA PHE A 114 16.05 -10.75 5.05
C PHE A 114 16.74 -10.83 3.68
N LYS A 115 16.69 -12.00 3.06
CA LYS A 115 17.01 -12.16 1.64
C LYS A 115 15.76 -11.85 0.82
N PRO A 116 15.72 -10.73 0.09
CA PRO A 116 14.55 -10.38 -0.71
C PRO A 116 14.34 -11.42 -1.81
N SER A 117 13.23 -12.14 -1.74
CA SER A 117 12.81 -13.03 -2.81
C SER A 117 11.90 -12.26 -3.77
N PRO A 118 12.28 -12.07 -5.05
CA PRO A 118 11.44 -11.36 -6.00
C PRO A 118 10.05 -12.00 -6.14
N ILE A 119 9.96 -13.32 -6.04
CA ILE A 119 8.70 -14.05 -6.10
C ILE A 119 7.75 -13.63 -4.97
N LYS A 120 8.26 -13.50 -3.73
CA LYS A 120 7.45 -13.06 -2.59
C LYS A 120 7.01 -11.59 -2.71
N ALA A 121 7.80 -10.75 -3.38
CA ALA A 121 7.48 -9.34 -3.60
C ALA A 121 6.31 -9.15 -4.58
N PHE A 122 6.08 -10.08 -5.51
CA PHE A 122 4.97 -10.02 -6.47
C PHE A 122 3.64 -10.54 -5.91
N VAL A 123 3.65 -11.30 -4.81
CA VAL A 123 2.43 -11.90 -4.25
C VAL A 123 1.33 -10.87 -3.94
N PRO A 124 1.60 -9.69 -3.34
CA PRO A 124 0.58 -8.68 -3.08
C PRO A 124 -0.08 -8.10 -4.33
N LEU A 125 0.56 -8.23 -5.50
CA LEU A 125 0.01 -7.76 -6.77
C LEU A 125 -0.94 -8.75 -7.42
N ILE A 126 -0.95 -10.02 -7.00
CA ILE A 126 -1.77 -11.09 -7.60
C ILE A 126 -3.25 -10.73 -7.65
N PRO A 127 -3.91 -10.23 -6.60
CA PRO A 127 -5.33 -9.87 -6.66
C PRO A 127 -5.61 -8.81 -7.72
N ILE A 128 -4.72 -7.82 -7.86
CA ILE A 128 -4.86 -6.73 -8.83
C ILE A 128 -4.68 -7.27 -10.24
N ILE A 129 -3.64 -8.06 -10.47
CA ILE A 129 -3.38 -8.69 -11.77
C ILE A 129 -4.56 -9.58 -12.16
N LEU A 130 -5.09 -10.35 -11.22
CA LEU A 130 -6.23 -11.22 -11.45
C LEU A 130 -7.46 -10.42 -11.89
N MET A 131 -7.78 -9.33 -11.18
CA MET A 131 -8.88 -8.44 -11.55
C MET A 131 -8.69 -7.84 -12.95
N LEU A 132 -7.48 -7.38 -13.27
CA LEU A 132 -7.19 -6.83 -14.60
C LEU A 132 -7.34 -7.86 -15.70
N VAL A 133 -6.79 -9.06 -15.51
CA VAL A 133 -6.91 -10.16 -16.48
C VAL A 133 -8.37 -10.52 -16.73
N PHE A 134 -9.19 -10.70 -15.67
CA PHE A 134 -10.60 -11.04 -15.86
C PHE A 134 -11.39 -9.88 -16.48
N THR A 135 -11.06 -8.63 -16.18
CA THR A 135 -11.74 -7.47 -16.76
C THR A 135 -11.45 -7.34 -18.26
N PHE A 136 -10.18 -7.54 -18.68
CA PHE A 136 -9.80 -7.28 -20.07
C PHE A 136 -9.85 -8.52 -20.97
N TRP A 137 -9.58 -9.73 -20.44
CA TRP A 137 -9.44 -10.95 -21.24
C TRP A 137 -10.62 -11.89 -21.11
N ILE A 138 -11.33 -11.90 -19.98
CA ILE A 138 -12.45 -12.80 -19.74
C ILE A 138 -13.65 -12.02 -19.16
N PRO A 139 -14.24 -11.10 -19.93
CA PRO A 139 -15.33 -10.26 -19.45
C PRO A 139 -16.62 -11.04 -19.11
N SER A 140 -16.69 -12.29 -19.55
CA SER A 140 -17.83 -13.20 -19.25
C SER A 140 -17.90 -13.57 -17.76
N VAL A 141 -16.78 -13.49 -17.03
CA VAL A 141 -16.72 -13.79 -15.59
C VAL A 141 -16.46 -12.48 -14.85
N LYS A 142 -17.50 -11.94 -14.23
CA LYS A 142 -17.37 -10.76 -13.37
C LYS A 142 -16.64 -11.14 -12.08
N MET A 143 -15.31 -11.08 -12.10
CA MET A 143 -14.47 -11.32 -10.94
C MET A 143 -14.60 -10.15 -9.96
N GLY A 144 -15.28 -10.36 -8.85
CA GLY A 144 -15.36 -9.38 -7.77
C GLY A 144 -14.06 -9.24 -6.99
N VAL A 145 -13.96 -8.17 -6.20
CA VAL A 145 -12.79 -7.91 -5.34
C VAL A 145 -12.61 -9.02 -4.31
N ALA A 146 -13.68 -9.47 -3.68
CA ALA A 146 -13.62 -10.48 -2.61
C ALA A 146 -13.02 -11.82 -3.08
N PRO A 147 -13.48 -12.47 -4.17
CA PRO A 147 -12.84 -13.68 -4.65
C PRO A 147 -11.39 -13.47 -5.11
N ALA A 148 -11.06 -12.32 -5.72
CA ALA A 148 -9.70 -12.01 -6.12
C ALA A 148 -8.75 -11.91 -4.91
N MET A 149 -9.20 -11.26 -3.83
CA MET A 149 -8.43 -11.16 -2.58
C MET A 149 -8.30 -12.51 -1.88
N LEU A 150 -9.34 -13.35 -1.91
CA LEU A 150 -9.29 -14.69 -1.32
C LEU A 150 -8.25 -15.56 -2.04
N ILE A 151 -8.25 -15.56 -3.38
CA ILE A 151 -7.26 -16.28 -4.16
C ILE A 151 -5.85 -15.74 -3.86
N GLY A 152 -5.68 -14.41 -3.83
CA GLY A 152 -4.40 -13.78 -3.49
C GLY A 152 -3.90 -14.20 -2.10
N THR A 153 -4.79 -14.30 -1.11
CA THR A 153 -4.44 -14.73 0.24
C THR A 153 -4.00 -16.21 0.26
N ILE A 154 -4.73 -17.08 -0.43
CA ILE A 154 -4.36 -18.50 -0.54
C ILE A 154 -2.98 -18.65 -1.18
N VAL A 155 -2.74 -17.96 -2.30
CA VAL A 155 -1.43 -17.99 -2.98
C VAL A 155 -0.34 -17.43 -2.07
N CYS A 156 -0.62 -16.37 -1.31
CA CYS A 156 0.31 -15.82 -0.33
C CYS A 156 0.72 -16.86 0.72
N LEU A 157 -0.24 -17.57 1.30
CA LEU A 157 0.03 -18.60 2.30
C LEU A 157 0.89 -19.74 1.73
N ILE A 158 0.62 -20.15 0.50
CA ILE A 158 1.39 -21.21 -0.18
C ILE A 158 2.83 -20.75 -0.48
N VAL A 159 2.99 -19.55 -1.06
CA VAL A 159 4.31 -19.03 -1.46
C VAL A 159 5.16 -18.63 -0.25
N ALA A 160 4.54 -18.10 0.79
CA ALA A 160 5.23 -17.73 2.02
C ALA A 160 5.59 -18.95 2.87
N MET A 161 4.95 -20.12 2.64
CA MET A 161 5.05 -21.31 3.49
C MET A 161 4.81 -21.00 4.98
N CYS A 162 3.95 -20.00 5.23
CA CYS A 162 3.60 -19.58 6.59
C CYS A 162 2.56 -20.52 7.18
N ASP A 163 2.75 -20.87 8.46
CA ASP A 163 1.71 -21.54 9.22
C ASP A 163 0.49 -20.60 9.37
N PRO A 164 -0.70 -21.01 8.92
CA PRO A 164 -1.92 -20.20 9.02
C PRO A 164 -2.24 -19.77 10.45
N GLN A 165 -1.86 -20.57 11.45
CA GLN A 165 -2.06 -20.22 12.87
C GLN A 165 -1.15 -19.08 13.32
N GLN A 166 0.11 -19.04 12.86
CA GLN A 166 1.03 -17.95 13.16
C GLN A 166 0.58 -16.66 12.46
N PHE A 167 0.14 -16.75 11.22
CA PHE A 167 -0.41 -15.62 10.46
C PHE A 167 -1.62 -15.01 11.18
N SER A 168 -2.57 -15.85 11.61
CA SER A 168 -3.75 -15.39 12.35
C SER A 168 -3.38 -14.70 13.67
N LYS A 169 -2.44 -15.27 14.44
CA LYS A 169 -1.97 -14.66 15.70
C LYS A 169 -1.30 -13.30 15.52
N GLN A 170 -0.59 -13.09 14.42
CA GLN A 170 0.04 -11.80 14.12
C GLN A 170 -0.96 -10.76 13.63
N PHE A 171 -2.05 -11.18 13.00
CA PHE A 171 -3.10 -10.29 12.48
C PHE A 171 -3.97 -9.70 13.60
N PHE A 172 -4.12 -10.41 14.72
CA PHE A 172 -4.95 -10.00 15.87
C PHE A 172 -4.12 -9.48 17.06
N LYS A 173 -2.83 -9.23 16.91
CA LYS A 173 -1.98 -8.50 17.85
C LYS A 173 -1.94 -7.01 17.53
#